data_97f7892ae1c3e369208ce21c962b4a74
#
_entry.id   97f7892ae1c3e369208ce21c962b4a74
#
_cell.length_a   1.000
_cell.length_b   1.000
_cell.length_c   1.000
_cell.angle_alpha   90.00
_cell.angle_beta   90.00
_cell.angle_gamma   90.00
#
_symmetry.space_group_name_H-M   'P 1'
#
loop_
_entity.id
_entity.type
_entity.pdbx_description
1 polymer ?
#
loop_
_entity_poly.entity_id
_entity_poly.type
_entity_poly.pdbx_seq_one_letter_code
_entity_poly.pdbx_strand_id
1 'polypeptide(L)'
;SIRKNLPEWLLEYSSSFILDPGNPEVIEYLVKVIKDIVTKYNVDGIVFDDYFYPYEGTKNEDAYSQSLYKPEGKNVGDWRRENCNKLIADIYAMIQETKPTVKFGIGPFGIWGGSSSVAASYGIEYLNTSGGTSAYSQLYCDGVAWLKAKTIDYISPQCYWPSFNTHVWGYKTLVPWWAKVAKTMDRHFYSSMRISTMPQNSPQRMKSVLRRLGMSENEYNGLSMVERSIAATAAKGTEECGFEVDMNRSTDLMGAPGHVFFNTTQFFSYGLDTYVAENKFTEPALTPVMSWKTPCDLPDITDISVSGNMLSWSADADETIRYAVYFVPSRVANNPQAYETSAYLKRVTWEKSIDVSSYTQSGYVYAITAIDPYGNESQPY
;
A
#
# COMPACT_ATOMS: atom_id res chain seq x y z
N SER A 1 -0.83 12.64 30.11
CA SER A 1 -0.18 12.17 28.87
C SER A 1 0.82 11.09 29.21
N ILE A 2 1.12 10.19 28.28
CA ILE A 2 2.14 9.13 28.45
C ILE A 2 3.46 9.73 28.91
N ARG A 3 3.94 10.78 28.26
CA ARG A 3 5.19 11.47 28.62
C ARG A 3 5.30 11.87 30.10
N LYS A 4 4.18 12.20 30.73
CA LYS A 4 4.17 12.65 32.12
C LYS A 4 4.05 11.48 33.10
N ASN A 5 3.27 10.45 32.75
CA ASN A 5 2.85 9.40 33.67
C ASN A 5 3.63 8.10 33.51
N LEU A 6 4.19 7.87 32.32
CA LEU A 6 4.90 6.64 31.93
C LEU A 6 6.13 7.02 31.07
N PRO A 7 7.08 7.81 31.62
CA PRO A 7 8.26 8.24 30.88
C PRO A 7 9.14 7.06 30.44
N GLU A 8 9.13 5.97 31.17
CA GLU A 8 9.84 4.72 30.89
C GLU A 8 9.33 3.96 29.66
N TRP A 9 8.19 4.41 29.10
CA TRP A 9 7.66 3.88 27.84
C TRP A 9 8.21 4.60 26.62
N LEU A 10 9.01 5.64 26.81
CA LEU A 10 9.46 6.51 25.76
C LEU A 10 10.97 6.44 25.55
N LEU A 11 11.37 6.32 24.31
CA LEU A 11 12.71 6.62 23.86
C LEU A 11 12.77 8.11 23.54
N GLU A 12 13.71 8.83 24.15
CA GLU A 12 13.89 10.27 23.96
C GLU A 12 15.05 10.52 22.98
N TYR A 13 14.74 11.25 21.93
CA TYR A 13 15.69 11.71 20.92
C TYR A 13 15.75 13.23 20.90
N SER A 14 16.73 13.80 20.19
CA SER A 14 16.96 15.27 20.19
C SER A 14 15.73 16.08 19.75
N SER A 15 14.89 15.55 18.89
CA SER A 15 13.74 16.26 18.30
C SER A 15 12.40 15.53 18.48
N SER A 16 12.40 14.32 19.03
CA SER A 16 11.22 13.47 19.06
C SER A 16 11.17 12.52 20.24
N PHE A 17 9.99 11.94 20.47
CA PHE A 17 9.78 10.83 21.38
C PHE A 17 9.12 9.68 20.61
N ILE A 18 9.61 8.47 20.84
CA ILE A 18 9.03 7.26 20.25
C ILE A 18 8.65 6.33 21.40
N LEU A 19 7.52 5.64 21.28
CA LEU A 19 7.17 4.54 22.17
C LEU A 19 8.19 3.41 22.03
N ASP A 20 8.72 2.92 23.12
CA ASP A 20 9.80 1.92 23.13
C ASP A 20 9.30 0.53 22.71
N PRO A 21 9.67 0.05 21.49
CA PRO A 21 9.27 -1.30 21.07
C PRO A 21 9.89 -2.42 21.93
N GLY A 22 10.96 -2.11 22.68
CA GLY A 22 11.62 -3.04 23.58
C GLY A 22 10.88 -3.26 24.90
N ASN A 23 9.86 -2.45 25.21
CA ASN A 23 9.05 -2.59 26.41
C ASN A 23 7.77 -3.40 26.11
N PRO A 24 7.57 -4.59 26.72
CA PRO A 24 6.38 -5.42 26.50
C PRO A 24 5.06 -4.71 26.82
N GLU A 25 5.02 -3.83 27.82
CA GLU A 25 3.80 -3.07 28.17
C GLU A 25 3.40 -2.09 27.07
N VAL A 26 4.38 -1.52 26.36
CA VAL A 26 4.14 -0.68 25.20
C VAL A 26 3.52 -1.47 24.06
N ILE A 27 4.03 -2.69 23.80
CA ILE A 27 3.45 -3.58 22.78
C ILE A 27 1.99 -3.88 23.13
N GLU A 28 1.71 -4.29 24.38
CA GLU A 28 0.35 -4.56 24.83
C GLU A 28 -0.57 -3.34 24.70
N TYR A 29 -0.06 -2.16 25.03
CA TYR A 29 -0.81 -0.91 24.88
C TYR A 29 -1.17 -0.62 23.43
N LEU A 30 -0.22 -0.76 22.51
CA LEU A 30 -0.45 -0.55 21.08
C LEU A 30 -1.46 -1.55 20.51
N VAL A 31 -1.37 -2.82 20.90
CA VAL A 31 -2.38 -3.83 20.52
C VAL A 31 -3.76 -3.43 21.01
N LYS A 32 -3.90 -2.93 22.25
CA LYS A 32 -5.19 -2.42 22.77
C LYS A 32 -5.71 -1.22 22.00
N VAL A 33 -4.84 -0.28 21.62
CA VAL A 33 -5.22 0.89 20.81
C VAL A 33 -5.76 0.46 19.45
N ILE A 34 -5.06 -0.44 18.76
CA ILE A 34 -5.50 -0.92 17.45
C ILE A 34 -6.79 -1.75 17.57
N LYS A 35 -6.93 -2.58 18.62
CA LYS A 35 -8.17 -3.30 18.92
C LYS A 35 -9.37 -2.36 19.08
N ASP A 36 -9.17 -1.25 19.79
CA ASP A 36 -10.20 -0.23 20.01
C ASP A 36 -10.66 0.39 18.67
N ILE A 37 -9.71 0.70 17.78
CA ILE A 37 -10.02 1.23 16.44
C ILE A 37 -10.80 0.21 15.61
N VAL A 38 -10.30 -1.02 15.50
CA VAL A 38 -10.90 -2.08 14.70
C VAL A 38 -12.31 -2.44 15.19
N THR A 39 -12.54 -2.35 16.50
CA THR A 39 -13.84 -2.66 17.12
C THR A 39 -14.85 -1.53 16.93
N LYS A 40 -14.40 -0.26 17.03
CA LYS A 40 -15.31 0.90 17.06
C LYS A 40 -15.62 1.48 15.69
N TYR A 41 -14.73 1.27 14.72
CA TYR A 41 -14.87 1.90 13.40
C TYR A 41 -15.02 0.85 12.30
N ASN A 42 -15.82 1.17 11.31
CA ASN A 42 -15.95 0.32 10.12
C ASN A 42 -14.82 0.63 9.15
N VAL A 43 -13.62 0.08 9.44
CA VAL A 43 -12.44 0.21 8.60
C VAL A 43 -12.17 -1.06 7.82
N ASP A 44 -11.69 -0.94 6.59
CA ASP A 44 -11.31 -2.08 5.73
C ASP A 44 -9.88 -2.54 5.98
N GLY A 45 -9.06 -1.71 6.61
CA GLY A 45 -7.65 -2.04 6.89
C GLY A 45 -6.98 -1.09 7.85
N ILE A 46 -5.87 -1.57 8.40
CA ILE A 46 -4.91 -0.80 9.20
C ILE A 46 -3.57 -0.84 8.48
N VAL A 47 -2.90 0.29 8.41
CA VAL A 47 -1.54 0.39 7.86
C VAL A 47 -0.63 1.08 8.86
N PHE A 48 0.56 0.53 9.05
CA PHE A 48 1.63 1.19 9.81
C PHE A 48 2.66 1.80 8.86
N ASP A 49 3.19 2.94 9.26
CA ASP A 49 4.35 3.59 8.65
C ASP A 49 5.65 2.88 9.12
N ASP A 50 6.81 3.45 8.84
CA ASP A 50 8.14 2.87 9.05
C ASP A 50 8.86 3.34 10.34
N TYR A 51 8.21 4.11 11.19
CA TYR A 51 8.81 4.70 12.42
C TYR A 51 8.81 3.73 13.61
N PHE A 52 9.37 2.53 13.43
CA PHE A 52 9.58 1.58 14.55
C PHE A 52 10.75 2.03 15.44
N TYR A 53 11.86 2.39 14.83
CA TYR A 53 12.96 3.14 15.42
C TYR A 53 13.27 4.33 14.51
N PRO A 54 13.83 5.44 15.04
CA PRO A 54 13.95 6.69 14.28
C PRO A 54 15.09 6.66 13.25
N TYR A 55 14.93 7.47 12.22
CA TYR A 55 15.94 7.65 11.15
C TYR A 55 17.28 8.19 11.63
N GLU A 56 17.30 8.93 12.73
CA GLU A 56 18.54 9.42 13.36
C GLU A 56 19.37 8.31 14.02
N GLY A 57 18.80 7.11 14.06
CA GLY A 57 19.42 5.91 14.63
C GLY A 57 19.27 5.83 16.14
N THR A 58 19.32 4.62 16.65
CA THR A 58 19.21 4.32 18.09
C THR A 58 20.54 3.77 18.59
N LYS A 59 21.15 4.48 19.54
CA LYS A 59 22.42 4.07 20.20
C LYS A 59 22.09 3.37 21.51
N ASN A 60 21.82 4.16 22.56
CA ASN A 60 21.57 3.69 23.92
C ASN A 60 20.25 4.23 24.49
N GLU A 61 19.40 4.87 23.67
CA GLU A 61 18.15 5.46 24.12
C GLU A 61 17.23 4.40 24.73
N ASP A 62 17.33 3.14 24.29
CA ASP A 62 16.64 1.97 24.81
C ASP A 62 17.44 1.16 25.85
N ALA A 63 18.49 1.74 26.44
CA ALA A 63 19.35 1.02 27.41
C ALA A 63 18.57 0.50 28.64
N TYR A 64 17.53 1.23 29.06
CA TYR A 64 16.68 0.82 30.17
C TYR A 64 15.93 -0.47 29.85
N SER A 65 15.21 -0.51 28.75
CA SER A 65 14.48 -1.72 28.33
C SER A 65 15.41 -2.88 27.98
N GLN A 66 16.60 -2.60 27.40
CA GLN A 66 17.63 -3.63 27.20
C GLN A 66 18.03 -4.28 28.51
N SER A 67 18.24 -3.48 29.58
CA SER A 67 18.65 -4.00 30.91
C SER A 67 17.60 -4.91 31.56
N LEU A 68 16.33 -4.66 31.25
CA LEU A 68 15.20 -5.42 31.83
C LEU A 68 14.78 -6.63 30.99
N TYR A 69 14.77 -6.48 29.66
CA TYR A 69 14.06 -7.41 28.77
C TYR A 69 14.95 -8.08 27.73
N LYS A 70 16.17 -7.58 27.46
CA LYS A 70 17.04 -8.22 26.47
C LYS A 70 17.72 -9.46 27.10
N PRO A 71 17.57 -10.65 26.48
CA PRO A 71 18.27 -11.84 26.95
C PRO A 71 19.80 -11.64 26.95
N GLU A 72 20.47 -12.25 27.97
CA GLU A 72 21.93 -12.23 28.04
C GLU A 72 22.55 -12.81 26.77
N GLY A 73 23.63 -12.19 26.29
CA GLY A 73 24.33 -12.59 25.06
C GLY A 73 23.61 -12.28 23.74
N LYS A 74 22.35 -11.84 23.76
CA LYS A 74 21.61 -11.49 22.55
C LYS A 74 22.16 -10.22 21.91
N ASN A 75 22.37 -10.25 20.58
CA ASN A 75 22.72 -9.08 19.81
C ASN A 75 21.61 -8.01 19.90
N VAL A 76 21.98 -6.75 20.13
CA VAL A 76 21.01 -5.66 20.33
C VAL A 76 20.17 -5.42 19.07
N GLY A 77 20.77 -5.45 17.87
CA GLY A 77 20.04 -5.26 16.62
C GLY A 77 19.03 -6.37 16.35
N ASP A 78 19.38 -7.64 16.67
CA ASP A 78 18.47 -8.77 16.56
C ASP A 78 17.31 -8.63 17.56
N TRP A 79 17.61 -8.26 18.79
CA TRP A 79 16.61 -8.04 19.82
C TRP A 79 15.61 -6.92 19.44
N ARG A 80 16.10 -5.80 18.89
CA ARG A 80 15.26 -4.71 18.39
C ARG A 80 14.33 -5.18 17.28
N ARG A 81 14.85 -5.94 16.29
CA ARG A 81 14.03 -6.52 15.21
C ARG A 81 12.99 -7.50 15.74
N GLU A 82 13.36 -8.35 16.69
CA GLU A 82 12.42 -9.30 17.31
C GLU A 82 11.27 -8.59 18.02
N ASN A 83 11.53 -7.46 18.70
CA ASN A 83 10.49 -6.67 19.34
C ASN A 83 9.54 -6.05 18.30
N CYS A 84 10.06 -5.51 17.19
CA CYS A 84 9.24 -5.04 16.09
C CYS A 84 8.43 -6.19 15.48
N ASN A 85 9.06 -7.34 15.25
CA ASN A 85 8.37 -8.52 14.70
C ASN A 85 7.25 -9.00 15.64
N LYS A 86 7.49 -8.98 16.96
CA LYS A 86 6.48 -9.32 17.95
C LYS A 86 5.29 -8.36 17.93
N LEU A 87 5.54 -7.05 17.90
CA LEU A 87 4.49 -6.04 17.81
C LEU A 87 3.58 -6.30 16.59
N ILE A 88 4.18 -6.53 15.42
CA ILE A 88 3.44 -6.79 14.19
C ILE A 88 2.65 -8.09 14.27
N ALA A 89 3.25 -9.15 14.81
CA ALA A 89 2.58 -10.45 14.98
C ALA A 89 1.40 -10.36 15.94
N ASP A 90 1.56 -9.69 17.08
CA ASP A 90 0.51 -9.55 18.09
C ASP A 90 -0.68 -8.73 17.57
N ILE A 91 -0.40 -7.64 16.81
CA ILE A 91 -1.46 -6.85 16.17
C ILE A 91 -2.20 -7.69 15.11
N TYR A 92 -1.46 -8.41 14.26
CA TYR A 92 -2.09 -9.26 13.25
C TYR A 92 -2.98 -10.34 13.89
N ALA A 93 -2.47 -11.05 14.90
CA ALA A 93 -3.24 -12.06 15.63
C ALA A 93 -4.52 -11.47 16.24
N MET A 94 -4.41 -10.32 16.89
CA MET A 94 -5.56 -9.60 17.46
C MET A 94 -6.59 -9.21 16.39
N ILE A 95 -6.15 -8.73 15.22
CA ILE A 95 -7.05 -8.39 14.11
C ILE A 95 -7.77 -9.66 13.61
N GLN A 96 -7.03 -10.77 13.41
CA GLN A 96 -7.64 -12.03 12.95
C GLN A 96 -8.67 -12.57 13.95
N GLU A 97 -8.45 -12.36 15.25
CA GLU A 97 -9.39 -12.78 16.30
C GLU A 97 -10.62 -11.84 16.38
N THR A 98 -10.41 -10.52 16.20
CA THR A 98 -11.45 -9.51 16.49
C THR A 98 -12.32 -9.21 15.27
N LYS A 99 -11.71 -9.00 14.10
CA LYS A 99 -12.38 -8.67 12.83
C LYS A 99 -11.49 -9.08 11.65
N PRO A 100 -11.50 -10.39 11.28
CA PRO A 100 -10.58 -10.96 10.28
C PRO A 100 -10.70 -10.35 8.89
N THR A 101 -11.79 -9.62 8.61
CA THR A 101 -12.00 -8.88 7.35
C THR A 101 -11.14 -7.63 7.23
N VAL A 102 -10.60 -7.12 8.34
CA VAL A 102 -9.70 -5.96 8.34
C VAL A 102 -8.32 -6.39 7.87
N LYS A 103 -7.82 -5.77 6.80
CA LYS A 103 -6.48 -6.01 6.25
C LYS A 103 -5.43 -5.32 7.11
N PHE A 104 -4.28 -5.95 7.27
CA PHE A 104 -3.14 -5.34 7.95
C PHE A 104 -1.93 -5.24 7.02
N GLY A 105 -1.42 -4.03 6.84
CA GLY A 105 -0.27 -3.75 5.99
C GLY A 105 0.75 -2.82 6.63
N ILE A 106 1.94 -2.82 6.07
CA ILE A 106 3.04 -1.95 6.52
C ILE A 106 3.64 -1.24 5.32
N GLY A 107 3.91 0.06 5.47
CA GLY A 107 4.67 0.88 4.53
C GLY A 107 6.11 1.08 5.00
N PRO A 108 6.99 0.07 4.95
CA PRO A 108 8.35 0.20 5.46
C PRO A 108 9.22 1.03 4.54
N PHE A 109 10.39 1.46 5.02
CA PHE A 109 11.40 2.08 4.17
C PHE A 109 11.75 1.19 2.97
N GLY A 110 11.83 1.78 1.78
CA GLY A 110 11.93 1.04 0.50
C GLY A 110 13.15 0.13 0.37
N ILE A 111 14.28 0.49 1.00
CA ILE A 111 15.49 -0.33 1.03
C ILE A 111 15.46 -1.25 2.24
N TRP A 112 15.29 -2.55 2.01
CA TRP A 112 15.32 -3.56 3.08
C TRP A 112 16.72 -3.64 3.73
N GLY A 113 17.77 -3.88 2.93
CA GLY A 113 19.17 -3.83 3.34
C GLY A 113 19.64 -4.93 4.29
N GLY A 114 18.98 -6.08 4.31
CA GLY A 114 19.51 -7.27 4.97
C GLY A 114 20.72 -7.85 4.24
N SER A 115 21.53 -8.68 4.92
CA SER A 115 22.70 -9.30 4.33
C SER A 115 22.34 -10.44 3.36
N SER A 116 23.31 -10.87 2.56
CA SER A 116 23.13 -12.03 1.66
C SER A 116 22.79 -13.32 2.41
N SER A 117 23.36 -13.53 3.60
CA SER A 117 23.04 -14.68 4.43
C SER A 117 21.62 -14.63 4.99
N VAL A 118 21.13 -13.46 5.37
CA VAL A 118 19.75 -13.28 5.81
C VAL A 118 18.78 -13.45 4.64
N ALA A 119 19.08 -12.90 3.46
CA ALA A 119 18.29 -13.13 2.26
C ALA A 119 18.17 -14.62 1.93
N ALA A 120 19.27 -15.34 1.96
CA ALA A 120 19.30 -16.80 1.75
C ALA A 120 18.45 -17.55 2.78
N SER A 121 18.50 -17.16 4.07
CA SER A 121 17.69 -17.78 5.12
C SER A 121 16.19 -17.56 4.93
N TYR A 122 15.81 -16.49 4.25
CA TYR A 122 14.42 -16.22 3.87
C TYR A 122 14.00 -16.84 2.55
N GLY A 123 14.96 -17.35 1.75
CA GLY A 123 14.70 -17.93 0.44
C GLY A 123 14.41 -16.89 -0.65
N ILE A 124 14.97 -15.70 -0.51
CA ILE A 124 14.82 -14.59 -1.45
C ILE A 124 16.14 -14.23 -2.13
N GLU A 125 16.02 -13.58 -3.29
CA GLU A 125 17.17 -13.00 -3.99
C GLU A 125 17.78 -11.86 -3.15
N TYR A 126 19.10 -11.86 -2.99
CA TYR A 126 19.82 -10.78 -2.33
C TYR A 126 19.91 -9.55 -3.24
N LEU A 127 19.47 -8.40 -2.73
CA LEU A 127 19.67 -7.11 -3.36
C LEU A 127 20.76 -6.33 -2.61
N ASN A 128 21.92 -6.14 -3.23
CA ASN A 128 23.00 -5.35 -2.66
C ASN A 128 22.66 -3.84 -2.75
N THR A 129 22.26 -3.26 -1.64
CA THR A 129 21.93 -1.84 -1.51
C THR A 129 22.95 -1.09 -0.64
N SER A 130 24.21 -1.47 -0.69
CA SER A 130 25.28 -0.85 0.11
C SER A 130 25.36 0.66 -0.11
N GLY A 131 25.51 1.41 0.99
CA GLY A 131 25.62 2.87 0.99
C GLY A 131 24.30 3.64 1.16
N GLY A 132 23.15 2.96 1.22
CA GLY A 132 21.86 3.58 1.55
C GLY A 132 21.44 3.35 3.00
N THR A 133 20.50 4.16 3.49
CA THR A 133 19.76 3.86 4.74
C THR A 133 19.08 2.51 4.60
N SER A 134 19.07 1.72 5.65
CA SER A 134 18.55 0.35 5.64
C SER A 134 17.45 0.20 6.68
N ALA A 135 16.29 -0.30 6.24
CA ALA A 135 15.22 -0.68 7.16
C ALA A 135 15.70 -1.73 8.18
N TYR A 136 16.38 -2.76 7.71
CA TYR A 136 16.83 -3.89 8.51
C TYR A 136 17.84 -3.50 9.60
N SER A 137 18.88 -2.71 9.26
CA SER A 137 20.00 -2.46 10.18
C SER A 137 19.90 -1.14 10.96
N GLN A 138 19.16 -0.16 10.45
CA GLN A 138 19.06 1.18 11.07
C GLN A 138 17.71 1.43 11.74
N LEU A 139 16.62 0.99 11.10
CA LEU A 139 15.27 1.15 11.64
C LEU A 139 14.78 -0.11 12.36
N TYR A 140 15.56 -1.18 12.34
CA TYR A 140 15.23 -2.50 12.89
C TYR A 140 13.87 -3.04 12.41
N CYS A 141 13.52 -2.68 11.19
CA CYS A 141 12.27 -2.93 10.52
C CYS A 141 12.49 -4.04 9.46
N ASP A 142 12.10 -5.27 9.76
CA ASP A 142 12.29 -6.41 8.87
C ASP A 142 11.01 -6.81 8.14
N GLY A 143 10.65 -6.04 7.10
CA GLY A 143 9.46 -6.28 6.29
C GLY A 143 9.43 -7.66 5.63
N VAL A 144 10.60 -8.25 5.35
CA VAL A 144 10.67 -9.60 4.77
C VAL A 144 10.34 -10.66 5.84
N ALA A 145 10.78 -10.48 7.08
CA ALA A 145 10.41 -11.36 8.19
C ALA A 145 8.88 -11.39 8.39
N TRP A 146 8.20 -10.24 8.30
CA TRP A 146 6.75 -10.16 8.47
C TRP A 146 5.99 -10.87 7.33
N LEU A 147 6.46 -10.72 6.09
CA LEU A 147 5.92 -11.47 4.96
C LEU A 147 6.12 -12.98 5.15
N LYS A 148 7.32 -13.41 5.54
CA LYS A 148 7.65 -14.82 5.78
C LYS A 148 6.84 -15.42 6.91
N ALA A 149 6.67 -14.69 8.00
CA ALA A 149 5.86 -15.10 9.16
C ALA A 149 4.36 -15.03 8.90
N LYS A 150 3.93 -14.47 7.75
CA LYS A 150 2.51 -14.29 7.40
C LYS A 150 1.75 -13.39 8.38
N THR A 151 2.43 -12.42 8.99
CA THR A 151 1.87 -11.50 9.99
C THR A 151 1.41 -10.17 9.41
N ILE A 152 1.38 -10.05 8.10
CA ILE A 152 0.78 -8.95 7.34
C ILE A 152 0.07 -9.48 6.10
N ASP A 153 -0.93 -8.77 5.61
CA ASP A 153 -1.66 -9.10 4.39
C ASP A 153 -1.00 -8.50 3.15
N TYR A 154 -0.41 -7.33 3.28
CA TYR A 154 0.35 -6.68 2.20
C TYR A 154 1.52 -5.87 2.74
N ILE A 155 2.48 -5.61 1.86
CA ILE A 155 3.58 -4.70 2.13
C ILE A 155 3.56 -3.57 1.11
N SER A 156 3.81 -2.33 1.57
CA SER A 156 3.81 -1.13 0.73
C SER A 156 5.11 -0.33 0.91
N PRO A 157 6.28 -0.87 0.49
CA PRO A 157 7.56 -0.23 0.69
C PRO A 157 7.64 1.14 0.04
N GLN A 158 8.27 2.09 0.73
CA GLN A 158 8.47 3.46 0.29
C GLN A 158 9.56 3.55 -0.79
N CYS A 159 9.21 3.18 -2.03
CA CYS A 159 10.11 3.22 -3.18
C CYS A 159 10.24 4.67 -3.72
N TYR A 160 10.71 5.59 -2.87
CA TYR A 160 10.65 7.04 -3.08
C TYR A 160 11.72 7.62 -4.03
N TRP A 161 12.44 6.78 -4.74
CA TRP A 161 13.43 7.21 -5.74
C TRP A 161 12.83 7.11 -7.13
N PRO A 162 12.95 8.17 -7.95
CA PRO A 162 12.34 8.17 -9.27
C PRO A 162 12.96 7.12 -10.21
N SER A 163 12.23 6.75 -11.24
CA SER A 163 12.61 5.71 -12.20
C SER A 163 13.91 6.01 -12.95
N PHE A 164 14.26 7.27 -13.11
CA PHE A 164 15.52 7.71 -13.73
C PHE A 164 16.72 7.70 -12.77
N ASN A 165 16.54 7.35 -11.50
CA ASN A 165 17.63 7.13 -10.57
C ASN A 165 18.37 5.84 -10.97
N THR A 166 19.65 5.97 -11.25
CA THR A 166 20.53 4.87 -11.70
C THR A 166 21.18 4.10 -10.55
N HIS A 167 20.97 4.52 -9.32
CA HIS A 167 21.45 3.77 -8.16
C HIS A 167 20.72 2.43 -8.00
N VAL A 168 21.37 1.50 -7.34
CA VAL A 168 20.81 0.16 -7.03
C VAL A 168 19.53 0.21 -6.18
N TRP A 169 19.22 1.33 -5.58
CA TRP A 169 17.96 1.59 -4.87
C TRP A 169 16.98 2.48 -5.66
N GLY A 170 17.17 2.64 -6.96
CA GLY A 170 16.19 3.31 -7.82
C GLY A 170 14.90 2.51 -7.97
N TYR A 171 13.83 3.17 -8.35
CA TYR A 171 12.50 2.56 -8.52
C TYR A 171 12.54 1.30 -9.39
N LYS A 172 13.25 1.36 -10.52
CA LYS A 172 13.42 0.24 -11.47
C LYS A 172 14.10 -1.00 -10.87
N THR A 173 14.77 -0.86 -9.75
CA THR A 173 15.43 -1.97 -9.06
C THR A 173 14.60 -2.47 -7.89
N LEU A 174 14.09 -1.54 -7.07
CA LEU A 174 13.36 -1.89 -5.85
C LEU A 174 12.01 -2.54 -6.13
N VAL A 175 11.23 -1.98 -7.06
CA VAL A 175 9.86 -2.48 -7.32
C VAL A 175 9.85 -3.91 -7.83
N PRO A 176 10.63 -4.31 -8.86
CA PRO A 176 10.68 -5.70 -9.27
C PRO A 176 11.20 -6.65 -8.20
N TRP A 177 12.14 -6.18 -7.36
CA TRP A 177 12.64 -6.98 -6.26
C TRP A 177 11.56 -7.25 -5.20
N TRP A 178 10.84 -6.21 -4.76
CA TRP A 178 9.74 -6.36 -3.81
C TRP A 178 8.59 -7.22 -4.36
N ALA A 179 8.28 -7.08 -5.66
CA ALA A 179 7.28 -7.93 -6.30
C ALA A 179 7.66 -9.42 -6.24
N LYS A 180 8.93 -9.77 -6.49
CA LYS A 180 9.45 -11.14 -6.35
C LYS A 180 9.39 -11.62 -4.89
N VAL A 181 9.78 -10.77 -3.93
CA VAL A 181 9.71 -11.10 -2.50
C VAL A 181 8.27 -11.38 -2.09
N ALA A 182 7.34 -10.52 -2.43
CA ALA A 182 5.92 -10.67 -2.12
C ALA A 182 5.34 -11.95 -2.73
N LYS A 183 5.69 -12.24 -4.00
CA LYS A 183 5.32 -13.51 -4.67
C LYS A 183 5.86 -14.73 -3.95
N THR A 184 7.13 -14.72 -3.57
CA THR A 184 7.75 -15.84 -2.83
C THR A 184 7.06 -16.06 -1.49
N MET A 185 6.59 -14.99 -0.86
CA MET A 185 5.93 -15.02 0.44
C MET A 185 4.41 -15.12 0.35
N ASP A 186 3.82 -15.20 -0.85
CA ASP A 186 2.38 -15.28 -1.07
C ASP A 186 1.60 -14.19 -0.29
N ARG A 187 1.94 -12.93 -0.57
CA ARG A 187 1.30 -11.72 -0.02
C ARG A 187 1.28 -10.64 -1.09
N HIS A 188 0.38 -9.66 -0.94
CA HIS A 188 0.32 -8.54 -1.87
C HIS A 188 1.46 -7.54 -1.67
N PHE A 189 1.85 -6.91 -2.76
CA PHE A 189 2.78 -5.80 -2.82
C PHE A 189 2.13 -4.58 -3.47
N TYR A 190 2.19 -3.44 -2.80
CA TYR A 190 1.74 -2.16 -3.33
C TYR A 190 2.90 -1.18 -3.29
N SER A 191 3.29 -0.62 -4.43
CA SER A 191 4.40 0.34 -4.46
C SER A 191 3.97 1.68 -3.88
N SER A 192 4.71 2.18 -2.87
CA SER A 192 4.57 3.56 -2.41
C SER A 192 5.48 4.47 -3.24
N MET A 193 4.88 5.49 -3.84
CA MET A 193 5.53 6.47 -4.72
C MET A 193 5.56 7.85 -4.06
N ARG A 194 6.69 8.53 -4.13
CA ARG A 194 6.82 9.88 -3.59
C ARG A 194 6.64 10.94 -4.66
N ILE A 195 5.46 11.51 -4.73
CA ILE A 195 5.09 12.52 -5.71
C ILE A 195 5.88 13.84 -5.51
N SER A 196 6.11 14.22 -4.26
CA SER A 196 6.74 15.50 -3.91
C SER A 196 8.21 15.64 -4.29
N THR A 197 8.90 14.54 -4.60
CA THR A 197 10.33 14.57 -4.97
C THR A 197 10.58 14.60 -6.47
N MET A 198 9.55 14.61 -7.26
CA MET A 198 9.67 14.82 -8.70
C MET A 198 9.86 16.31 -8.96
N PRO A 199 10.78 16.73 -9.57
CA PRO A 199 12.21 16.95 -9.66
C PRO A 199 12.74 18.12 -8.83
N GLN A 200 13.48 17.88 -7.78
CA GLN A 200 14.15 18.95 -7.04
C GLN A 200 15.68 18.94 -7.26
N ASN A 201 16.16 20.09 -7.76
CA ASN A 201 17.47 20.69 -7.45
C ASN A 201 18.80 19.93 -7.72
N SER A 202 18.89 19.02 -8.70
CA SER A 202 20.22 18.72 -9.24
C SER A 202 20.43 19.38 -10.60
N PRO A 203 21.65 19.84 -10.95
CA PRO A 203 21.92 20.47 -12.24
C PRO A 203 21.54 19.60 -13.45
N GLN A 204 21.69 18.28 -13.34
CA GLN A 204 21.29 17.35 -14.40
C GLN A 204 19.77 17.23 -14.51
N ARG A 205 19.07 17.26 -13.38
CA ARG A 205 17.60 17.29 -13.35
C ARG A 205 17.07 18.59 -13.93
N MET A 206 17.67 19.72 -13.54
CA MET A 206 17.32 21.04 -14.06
C MET A 206 17.39 21.08 -15.57
N LYS A 207 18.51 20.69 -16.19
CA LYS A 207 18.67 20.66 -17.65
C LYS A 207 17.60 19.81 -18.34
N SER A 208 17.23 18.69 -17.75
CA SER A 208 16.18 17.82 -18.28
C SER A 208 14.79 18.45 -18.15
N VAL A 209 14.50 19.12 -17.05
CA VAL A 209 13.25 19.87 -16.85
C VAL A 209 13.15 21.02 -17.85
N LEU A 210 14.16 21.86 -17.93
CA LEU A 210 14.20 23.00 -18.84
C LEU A 210 13.97 22.57 -20.31
N ARG A 211 14.62 21.51 -20.75
CA ARG A 211 14.45 20.96 -22.09
C ARG A 211 13.01 20.51 -22.36
N ARG A 212 12.35 19.91 -21.36
CA ARG A 212 10.95 19.45 -21.52
C ARG A 212 9.95 20.58 -21.46
N LEU A 213 10.20 21.60 -20.67
CA LEU A 213 9.38 22.80 -20.56
C LEU A 213 9.57 23.75 -21.76
N GLY A 214 10.63 23.57 -22.56
CA GLY A 214 11.02 24.52 -23.59
C GLY A 214 11.43 25.87 -23.02
N MET A 215 11.92 25.91 -21.79
CA MET A 215 12.29 27.11 -21.03
C MET A 215 13.80 27.24 -20.95
N SER A 216 14.29 28.48 -20.94
CA SER A 216 15.65 28.80 -20.52
C SER A 216 15.81 28.74 -18.99
N GLU A 217 17.05 28.64 -18.53
CA GLU A 217 17.35 28.66 -17.10
C GLU A 217 16.94 29.99 -16.44
N ASN A 218 17.06 31.10 -17.15
CA ASN A 218 16.65 32.42 -16.65
C ASN A 218 15.13 32.51 -16.48
N GLU A 219 14.36 32.04 -17.44
CA GLU A 219 12.89 31.99 -17.33
C GLU A 219 12.44 31.12 -16.16
N TYR A 220 13.04 29.94 -15.99
CA TYR A 220 12.75 29.06 -14.86
C TYR A 220 13.15 29.70 -13.51
N ASN A 221 14.31 30.37 -13.44
CA ASN A 221 14.78 31.04 -12.24
C ASN A 221 13.96 32.28 -11.88
N GLY A 222 13.26 32.88 -12.84
CA GLY A 222 12.30 33.97 -12.63
C GLY A 222 11.00 33.50 -11.94
N LEU A 223 10.68 32.20 -11.97
CA LEU A 223 9.51 31.66 -11.31
C LEU A 223 9.69 31.62 -9.78
N SER A 224 8.61 31.81 -9.05
CA SER A 224 8.57 31.53 -7.61
C SER A 224 8.87 30.06 -7.30
N MET A 225 9.23 29.75 -6.07
CA MET A 225 9.51 28.36 -5.66
C MET A 225 8.30 27.43 -5.87
N VAL A 226 7.09 27.94 -5.68
CA VAL A 226 5.84 27.21 -5.91
C VAL A 226 5.62 26.99 -7.40
N GLU A 227 5.75 28.03 -8.22
CA GLU A 227 5.60 27.93 -9.68
C GLU A 227 6.66 27.01 -10.31
N ARG A 228 7.89 27.06 -9.83
CA ARG A 228 8.95 26.11 -10.25
C ARG A 228 8.60 24.68 -9.91
N SER A 229 8.06 24.44 -8.72
CA SER A 229 7.62 23.11 -8.30
C SER A 229 6.47 22.62 -9.19
N ILE A 230 5.49 23.46 -9.45
CA ILE A 230 4.36 23.14 -10.32
C ILE A 230 4.83 22.89 -11.76
N ALA A 231 5.62 23.81 -12.33
CA ALA A 231 6.12 23.68 -13.69
C ALA A 231 6.98 22.41 -13.87
N ALA A 232 7.86 22.14 -12.92
CA ALA A 232 8.71 20.95 -12.91
C ALA A 232 7.89 19.67 -12.75
N THR A 233 6.85 19.69 -11.94
CA THR A 233 5.95 18.55 -11.73
C THR A 233 5.04 18.35 -12.95
N ALA A 234 4.46 19.41 -13.52
CA ALA A 234 3.67 19.34 -14.74
C ALA A 234 4.48 18.77 -15.92
N ALA A 235 5.77 19.10 -16.00
CA ALA A 235 6.63 18.60 -17.09
C ALA A 235 7.11 17.15 -16.92
N LYS A 236 7.18 16.63 -15.69
CA LYS A 236 7.71 15.30 -15.38
C LYS A 236 6.88 14.51 -14.39
N GLY A 237 6.11 15.17 -13.56
CA GLY A 237 5.32 14.50 -12.52
C GLY A 237 4.32 13.54 -13.12
N THR A 238 3.61 13.93 -14.17
CA THR A 238 2.64 13.09 -14.87
C THR A 238 3.31 11.94 -15.62
N GLU A 239 4.39 12.20 -16.35
CA GLU A 239 5.12 11.15 -17.07
C GLU A 239 5.78 10.16 -16.11
N GLU A 240 6.42 10.66 -15.07
CA GLU A 240 7.07 9.80 -14.09
C GLU A 240 6.05 9.01 -13.28
N CYS A 241 4.97 9.64 -12.82
CA CYS A 241 3.87 8.97 -12.15
C CYS A 241 3.25 7.88 -13.05
N GLY A 242 2.98 8.22 -14.32
CA GLY A 242 2.47 7.26 -15.29
C GLY A 242 3.42 6.10 -15.54
N PHE A 243 4.72 6.37 -15.63
CA PHE A 243 5.74 5.33 -15.79
C PHE A 243 5.82 4.40 -14.56
N GLU A 244 5.82 4.97 -13.36
CA GLU A 244 5.87 4.19 -12.13
C GLU A 244 4.62 3.31 -11.95
N VAL A 245 3.43 3.83 -12.31
CA VAL A 245 2.18 3.05 -12.33
C VAL A 245 2.28 1.88 -13.32
N ASP A 246 2.70 2.14 -14.56
CA ASP A 246 2.82 1.11 -15.60
C ASP A 246 3.86 0.06 -15.22
N MET A 247 4.98 0.49 -14.66
CA MET A 247 6.04 -0.40 -14.22
C MET A 247 5.58 -1.31 -13.08
N ASN A 248 4.89 -0.76 -12.07
CA ASN A 248 4.36 -1.57 -10.98
C ASN A 248 3.35 -2.61 -11.51
N ARG A 249 2.47 -2.23 -12.43
CA ARG A 249 1.55 -3.17 -13.09
C ARG A 249 2.27 -4.26 -13.86
N SER A 250 3.30 -3.89 -14.63
CA SER A 250 4.04 -4.85 -15.45
C SER A 250 4.97 -5.78 -14.66
N THR A 251 5.33 -5.41 -13.44
CA THR A 251 6.18 -6.21 -12.54
C THR A 251 5.39 -6.99 -11.50
N ASP A 252 4.10 -6.71 -11.35
CA ASP A 252 3.25 -7.45 -10.43
C ASP A 252 3.20 -8.93 -10.78
N LEU A 253 3.31 -9.79 -9.77
CA LEU A 253 3.33 -11.25 -9.91
C LEU A 253 2.18 -11.94 -9.17
N MET A 254 1.29 -11.14 -8.54
CA MET A 254 0.20 -11.65 -7.71
C MET A 254 -1.18 -11.37 -8.30
N GLY A 255 -1.28 -10.68 -9.45
CA GLY A 255 -2.55 -10.18 -9.98
C GLY A 255 -3.15 -9.07 -9.11
N ALA A 256 -2.31 -8.35 -8.36
CA ALA A 256 -2.71 -7.39 -7.35
C ALA A 256 -1.91 -6.07 -7.43
N PRO A 257 -1.78 -5.45 -8.60
CA PRO A 257 -1.00 -4.22 -8.74
C PRO A 257 -1.68 -3.07 -7.99
N GLY A 258 -1.05 -2.64 -6.91
CA GLY A 258 -1.55 -1.54 -6.08
C GLY A 258 -0.55 -0.41 -5.95
N HIS A 259 -1.04 0.80 -5.70
CA HIS A 259 -0.24 2.02 -5.64
C HIS A 259 -0.59 2.84 -4.42
N VAL A 260 0.41 3.41 -3.76
CA VAL A 260 0.25 4.39 -2.68
C VAL A 260 0.96 5.68 -3.11
N PHE A 261 0.23 6.78 -3.13
CA PHE A 261 0.74 8.09 -3.54
C PHE A 261 1.06 8.94 -2.32
N PHE A 262 2.34 9.18 -2.05
CA PHE A 262 2.75 10.08 -0.98
C PHE A 262 3.12 11.46 -1.56
N ASN A 263 2.32 12.52 -1.30
CA ASN A 263 1.16 12.52 -0.42
C ASN A 263 -0.07 13.16 -1.10
N THR A 264 -1.19 13.15 -0.41
CA THR A 264 -2.48 13.68 -0.86
C THR A 264 -2.40 15.14 -1.30
N THR A 265 -1.71 16.01 -0.56
CA THR A 265 -1.60 17.45 -0.90
C THR A 265 -1.00 17.64 -2.27
N GLN A 266 0.14 16.98 -2.59
CA GLN A 266 0.76 17.08 -3.89
C GLN A 266 -0.05 16.34 -4.97
N PHE A 267 -0.71 15.24 -4.63
CA PHE A 267 -1.51 14.48 -5.57
C PHE A 267 -2.59 15.36 -6.22
N PHE A 268 -3.34 16.09 -5.41
CA PHE A 268 -4.36 17.02 -5.91
C PHE A 268 -3.79 18.34 -6.43
N SER A 269 -2.85 18.96 -5.71
CA SER A 269 -2.33 20.28 -6.12
C SER A 269 -1.54 20.26 -7.43
N TYR A 270 -1.03 19.09 -7.83
CA TYR A 270 -0.31 18.90 -9.08
C TYR A 270 -1.18 18.34 -10.22
N GLY A 271 -2.48 18.12 -9.97
CA GLY A 271 -3.41 17.57 -10.96
C GLY A 271 -3.11 16.11 -11.33
N LEU A 272 -2.40 15.38 -10.46
CA LEU A 272 -2.09 13.98 -10.71
C LEU A 272 -3.31 13.08 -10.55
N ASP A 273 -4.26 13.44 -9.71
CA ASP A 273 -5.58 12.82 -9.58
C ASP A 273 -6.30 12.78 -10.93
N THR A 274 -6.42 13.92 -11.58
CA THR A 274 -7.01 14.03 -12.93
C THR A 274 -6.21 13.21 -13.95
N TYR A 275 -4.88 13.36 -13.94
CA TYR A 275 -4.03 12.64 -14.87
C TYR A 275 -4.17 11.12 -14.77
N VAL A 276 -4.10 10.55 -13.56
CA VAL A 276 -4.20 9.10 -13.40
C VAL A 276 -5.61 8.58 -13.69
N ALA A 277 -6.65 9.35 -13.36
CA ALA A 277 -8.03 8.99 -13.69
C ALA A 277 -8.25 8.92 -15.21
N GLU A 278 -7.72 9.89 -15.96
CA GLU A 278 -7.89 9.94 -17.41
C GLU A 278 -6.97 9.01 -18.20
N ASN A 279 -5.79 8.65 -17.65
CA ASN A 279 -4.75 7.96 -18.41
C ASN A 279 -4.34 6.60 -17.85
N LYS A 280 -4.62 6.30 -16.57
CA LYS A 280 -4.14 5.08 -15.88
C LYS A 280 -5.23 4.27 -15.21
N PHE A 281 -6.22 4.93 -14.62
CA PHE A 281 -7.33 4.30 -13.89
C PHE A 281 -8.65 4.61 -14.59
N THR A 282 -8.70 4.37 -15.91
CA THR A 282 -9.82 4.70 -16.78
C THR A 282 -11.04 3.79 -16.59
N GLU A 283 -10.84 2.63 -15.99
CA GLU A 283 -11.87 1.64 -15.71
C GLU A 283 -11.90 1.33 -14.21
N PRO A 284 -13.07 1.00 -13.65
CA PRO A 284 -13.15 0.44 -12.31
C PRO A 284 -12.35 -0.85 -12.19
N ALA A 285 -11.90 -1.17 -10.98
CA ALA A 285 -11.19 -2.42 -10.70
C ALA A 285 -11.79 -3.10 -9.46
N LEU A 286 -11.76 -4.42 -9.46
CA LEU A 286 -12.07 -5.22 -8.28
C LEU A 286 -10.92 -5.18 -7.29
N THR A 287 -11.24 -5.39 -6.01
CA THR A 287 -10.21 -5.62 -4.99
C THR A 287 -9.49 -6.93 -5.31
N PRO A 288 -8.15 -6.97 -5.30
CA PRO A 288 -7.41 -8.20 -5.55
C PRO A 288 -7.75 -9.31 -4.56
N VAL A 289 -7.84 -10.54 -5.06
CA VAL A 289 -8.14 -11.72 -4.25
C VAL A 289 -7.00 -12.02 -3.29
N MET A 290 -7.34 -12.19 -2.02
CA MET A 290 -6.42 -12.60 -0.95
C MET A 290 -6.50 -14.12 -0.76
N SER A 291 -5.80 -14.88 -1.62
CA SER A 291 -5.85 -16.34 -1.69
C SER A 291 -5.47 -17.08 -0.39
N TRP A 292 -4.84 -16.39 0.56
CA TRP A 292 -4.50 -16.93 1.89
C TRP A 292 -5.60 -16.75 2.94
N LYS A 293 -6.71 -16.11 2.59
CA LYS A 293 -7.88 -15.97 3.46
C LYS A 293 -8.93 -17.00 3.07
N THR A 294 -9.68 -17.47 4.06
CA THR A 294 -10.84 -18.32 3.80
C THR A 294 -11.95 -17.47 3.20
N PRO A 295 -12.45 -17.79 2.00
CA PRO A 295 -13.56 -17.06 1.40
C PRO A 295 -14.78 -17.03 2.33
N CYS A 296 -15.51 -15.91 2.31
CA CYS A 296 -16.81 -15.82 2.94
C CYS A 296 -17.86 -16.49 2.06
N ASP A 297 -18.95 -16.95 2.66
CA ASP A 297 -20.14 -17.36 1.90
C ASP A 297 -20.70 -16.13 1.18
N LEU A 298 -20.85 -16.24 -0.13
CA LEU A 298 -21.41 -15.18 -0.96
C LEU A 298 -22.92 -15.40 -1.15
N PRO A 299 -23.73 -14.33 -1.02
CA PRO A 299 -25.18 -14.47 -1.19
C PRO A 299 -25.57 -14.69 -2.64
N ASP A 300 -26.68 -15.38 -2.83
CA ASP A 300 -27.38 -15.39 -4.12
C ASP A 300 -27.96 -14.00 -4.41
N ILE A 301 -27.87 -13.60 -5.66
CA ILE A 301 -28.49 -12.36 -6.15
C ILE A 301 -29.79 -12.70 -6.86
N THR A 302 -30.87 -12.04 -6.47
CA THR A 302 -32.24 -12.31 -6.99
C THR A 302 -32.92 -10.99 -7.34
N ASP A 303 -34.09 -11.09 -7.97
CA ASP A 303 -35.00 -9.96 -8.27
C ASP A 303 -34.34 -8.80 -9.03
N ILE A 304 -33.43 -9.14 -9.96
CA ILE A 304 -32.78 -8.12 -10.77
C ILE A 304 -33.82 -7.47 -11.68
N SER A 305 -33.97 -6.16 -11.56
CA SER A 305 -34.94 -5.39 -12.32
C SER A 305 -34.46 -3.98 -12.64
N VAL A 306 -34.97 -3.44 -13.76
CA VAL A 306 -34.73 -2.04 -14.14
C VAL A 306 -36.07 -1.31 -14.15
N SER A 307 -36.19 -0.26 -13.37
CA SER A 307 -37.35 0.62 -13.34
C SER A 307 -36.92 2.07 -13.61
N GLY A 308 -37.34 2.59 -14.76
CA GLY A 308 -36.76 3.85 -15.26
C GLY A 308 -35.25 3.68 -15.51
N ASN A 309 -34.45 4.50 -14.84
CA ASN A 309 -32.98 4.44 -14.90
C ASN A 309 -32.35 3.68 -13.71
N MET A 310 -33.16 3.10 -12.81
CA MET A 310 -32.65 2.41 -11.64
C MET A 310 -32.59 0.92 -11.87
N LEU A 311 -31.39 0.34 -11.84
CA LEU A 311 -31.13 -1.09 -11.70
C LEU A 311 -31.15 -1.44 -10.23
N SER A 312 -31.87 -2.46 -9.83
CA SER A 312 -31.95 -2.93 -8.43
C SER A 312 -31.96 -4.45 -8.37
N TRP A 313 -31.55 -4.97 -7.21
CA TRP A 313 -31.48 -6.41 -6.92
C TRP A 313 -31.72 -6.71 -5.45
N SER A 314 -31.97 -7.95 -5.13
CA SER A 314 -32.05 -8.48 -3.76
C SER A 314 -30.87 -9.39 -3.47
N ALA A 315 -30.36 -9.35 -2.24
CA ALA A 315 -29.37 -10.28 -1.70
C ALA A 315 -29.49 -10.30 -0.18
N ASP A 316 -29.41 -11.49 0.42
CA ASP A 316 -29.32 -11.66 1.88
C ASP A 316 -27.84 -11.65 2.29
N ALA A 317 -27.33 -10.46 2.59
CA ALA A 317 -25.92 -10.24 2.85
C ALA A 317 -25.70 -9.22 3.95
N ASP A 318 -24.63 -9.40 4.72
CA ASP A 318 -24.16 -8.42 5.69
C ASP A 318 -23.51 -7.20 5.03
N GLU A 319 -23.15 -6.21 5.83
CA GLU A 319 -22.56 -4.92 5.38
C GLU A 319 -21.15 -5.03 4.79
N THR A 320 -20.49 -6.19 4.89
CA THR A 320 -19.14 -6.41 4.37
C THR A 320 -19.12 -6.80 2.89
N ILE A 321 -20.25 -7.31 2.38
CA ILE A 321 -20.40 -7.72 0.99
C ILE A 321 -20.59 -6.52 0.08
N ARG A 322 -19.84 -6.48 -1.00
CA ARG A 322 -19.99 -5.51 -2.08
C ARG A 322 -20.54 -6.19 -3.32
N TYR A 323 -20.99 -5.37 -4.26
CA TYR A 323 -21.54 -5.83 -5.53
C TYR A 323 -20.76 -5.21 -6.68
N ALA A 324 -20.37 -6.03 -7.65
CA ALA A 324 -19.89 -5.53 -8.94
C ALA A 324 -21.04 -5.55 -9.95
N VAL A 325 -21.20 -4.44 -10.65
CA VAL A 325 -22.22 -4.31 -11.69
C VAL A 325 -21.52 -4.24 -13.03
N TYR A 326 -21.88 -5.18 -13.88
CA TYR A 326 -21.37 -5.29 -15.25
C TYR A 326 -22.43 -4.91 -16.27
N PHE A 327 -21.96 -4.35 -17.38
CA PHE A 327 -22.77 -4.11 -18.56
C PHE A 327 -22.08 -4.79 -19.75
N VAL A 328 -22.62 -5.94 -20.15
CA VAL A 328 -21.98 -6.90 -21.07
C VAL A 328 -22.79 -7.10 -22.33
N PRO A 329 -22.16 -7.29 -23.49
CA PRO A 329 -22.88 -7.72 -24.70
C PRO A 329 -23.59 -9.04 -24.46
N SER A 330 -24.88 -9.13 -24.80
CA SER A 330 -25.72 -10.32 -24.56
C SER A 330 -25.14 -11.61 -25.14
N ARG A 331 -24.41 -11.49 -26.28
CA ARG A 331 -23.76 -12.64 -26.93
C ARG A 331 -22.65 -13.31 -26.13
N VAL A 332 -22.05 -12.60 -25.13
CA VAL A 332 -20.95 -13.10 -24.29
C VAL A 332 -21.34 -13.20 -22.82
N ALA A 333 -22.56 -12.82 -22.45
CA ALA A 333 -23.01 -12.80 -21.06
C ALA A 333 -22.93 -14.17 -20.35
N ASN A 334 -23.04 -15.27 -21.09
CA ASN A 334 -22.90 -16.63 -20.57
C ASN A 334 -21.44 -17.14 -20.55
N ASN A 335 -20.47 -16.31 -20.97
CA ASN A 335 -19.06 -16.67 -20.93
C ASN A 335 -18.39 -16.08 -19.68
N PRO A 336 -17.94 -16.88 -18.71
CA PRO A 336 -17.27 -16.37 -17.50
C PRO A 336 -16.07 -15.43 -17.79
N GLN A 337 -15.30 -15.71 -18.87
CA GLN A 337 -14.19 -14.85 -19.26
C GLN A 337 -14.59 -13.42 -19.68
N ALA A 338 -15.86 -13.18 -19.99
CA ALA A 338 -16.32 -11.82 -20.30
C ALA A 338 -16.19 -10.90 -19.08
N TYR A 339 -16.35 -11.43 -17.89
CA TYR A 339 -16.31 -10.69 -16.62
C TYR A 339 -14.90 -10.33 -16.16
N GLU A 340 -13.87 -10.95 -16.76
CA GLU A 340 -12.48 -10.55 -16.62
C GLU A 340 -12.13 -9.29 -17.41
N THR A 341 -13.05 -8.80 -18.23
CA THR A 341 -12.85 -7.60 -19.07
C THR A 341 -13.25 -6.35 -18.30
N SER A 342 -12.27 -5.55 -17.87
CA SER A 342 -12.49 -4.33 -17.08
C SER A 342 -13.47 -3.36 -17.71
N ALA A 343 -13.48 -3.26 -19.05
CA ALA A 343 -14.41 -2.39 -19.77
C ALA A 343 -15.90 -2.74 -19.56
N TYR A 344 -16.22 -3.94 -19.13
CA TYR A 344 -17.60 -4.32 -18.80
C TYR A 344 -17.98 -4.04 -17.36
N LEU A 345 -17.02 -3.94 -16.43
CA LEU A 345 -17.27 -3.51 -15.07
C LEU A 345 -17.64 -2.02 -15.05
N LYS A 346 -18.79 -1.68 -14.48
CA LYS A 346 -19.28 -0.30 -14.42
C LYS A 346 -19.20 0.29 -13.04
N ARG A 347 -19.44 -0.54 -12.02
CA ARG A 347 -19.43 -0.05 -10.64
C ARG A 347 -19.15 -1.17 -9.65
N VAL A 348 -18.48 -0.81 -8.57
CA VAL A 348 -18.43 -1.60 -7.33
C VAL A 348 -19.12 -0.77 -6.24
N THR A 349 -20.05 -1.36 -5.51
CA THR A 349 -20.92 -0.66 -4.58
C THR A 349 -21.34 -1.54 -3.40
N TRP A 350 -21.73 -0.96 -2.28
CA TRP A 350 -22.45 -1.62 -1.18
C TRP A 350 -23.97 -1.50 -1.34
N GLU A 351 -24.42 -0.56 -2.16
CA GLU A 351 -25.83 -0.37 -2.43
C GLU A 351 -26.39 -1.48 -3.29
N LYS A 352 -27.65 -1.84 -3.08
CA LYS A 352 -28.40 -2.83 -3.88
C LYS A 352 -29.19 -2.18 -5.03
N SER A 353 -28.84 -0.96 -5.39
CA SER A 353 -29.37 -0.27 -6.57
C SER A 353 -28.41 0.80 -7.07
N ILE A 354 -28.40 1.04 -8.39
CA ILE A 354 -27.60 2.09 -9.03
C ILE A 354 -28.38 2.73 -10.17
N ASP A 355 -28.05 4.00 -10.46
CA ASP A 355 -28.48 4.67 -11.69
C ASP A 355 -27.65 4.15 -12.89
N VAL A 356 -28.32 3.64 -13.89
CA VAL A 356 -27.73 3.08 -15.11
C VAL A 356 -28.01 3.90 -16.36
N SER A 357 -28.48 5.13 -16.21
CA SER A 357 -28.80 6.05 -17.33
C SER A 357 -27.67 6.19 -18.35
N SER A 358 -26.40 6.08 -17.89
CA SER A 358 -25.20 6.15 -18.74
C SER A 358 -24.82 4.81 -19.40
N TYR A 359 -25.52 3.71 -19.09
CA TYR A 359 -25.17 2.36 -19.55
C TYR A 359 -26.35 1.72 -20.30
N THR A 360 -26.83 2.41 -21.34
CA THR A 360 -27.95 1.93 -22.15
C THR A 360 -27.51 1.68 -23.58
N GLN A 361 -27.50 0.41 -24.01
CA GLN A 361 -27.15 0.03 -25.37
C GLN A 361 -27.93 -1.23 -25.78
N SER A 362 -28.52 -1.23 -26.98
CA SER A 362 -29.18 -2.42 -27.52
C SER A 362 -28.20 -3.59 -27.66
N GLY A 363 -28.63 -4.78 -27.30
CA GLY A 363 -27.81 -5.99 -27.33
C GLY A 363 -26.84 -6.15 -26.16
N TYR A 364 -27.01 -5.37 -25.08
CA TYR A 364 -26.32 -5.52 -23.81
C TYR A 364 -27.29 -5.91 -22.70
N VAL A 365 -26.73 -6.53 -21.66
CA VAL A 365 -27.44 -6.91 -20.43
C VAL A 365 -26.64 -6.48 -19.21
N TYR A 366 -27.34 -6.29 -18.11
CA TYR A 366 -26.70 -6.12 -16.80
C TYR A 366 -26.45 -7.50 -16.18
N ALA A 367 -25.33 -7.63 -15.51
CA ALA A 367 -25.04 -8.74 -14.63
C ALA A 367 -24.46 -8.23 -13.32
N ILE A 368 -24.73 -8.92 -12.23
CA ILE A 368 -24.33 -8.51 -10.89
C ILE A 368 -23.65 -9.70 -10.23
N THR A 369 -22.53 -9.43 -9.55
CA THR A 369 -21.84 -10.40 -8.71
C THR A 369 -21.75 -9.86 -7.28
N ALA A 370 -21.67 -10.75 -6.30
CA ALA A 370 -21.32 -10.42 -4.92
C ALA A 370 -19.80 -10.59 -4.73
N ILE A 371 -19.20 -9.70 -3.93
CA ILE A 371 -17.77 -9.70 -3.64
C ILE A 371 -17.57 -9.70 -2.13
N ASP A 372 -16.80 -10.68 -1.62
CA ASP A 372 -16.44 -10.73 -0.21
C ASP A 372 -15.31 -9.72 0.15
N PRO A 373 -15.04 -9.49 1.44
CA PRO A 373 -13.96 -8.60 1.88
C PRO A 373 -12.55 -8.99 1.39
N TYR A 374 -12.38 -10.24 0.98
CA TYR A 374 -11.11 -10.79 0.51
C TYR A 374 -10.95 -10.77 -1.01
N GLY A 375 -11.93 -10.21 -1.72
CA GLY A 375 -11.92 -10.07 -3.18
C GLY A 375 -12.45 -11.28 -3.94
N ASN A 376 -12.96 -12.31 -3.26
CA ASN A 376 -13.62 -13.41 -3.95
C ASN A 376 -14.96 -12.95 -4.52
N GLU A 377 -15.27 -13.37 -5.74
CA GLU A 377 -16.44 -12.96 -6.50
C GLU A 377 -17.37 -14.16 -6.78
N SER A 378 -18.67 -13.95 -6.66
CA SER A 378 -19.67 -14.96 -7.04
C SER A 378 -19.74 -15.14 -8.55
N GLN A 379 -20.47 -16.17 -8.98
CA GLN A 379 -20.89 -16.23 -10.38
C GLN A 379 -21.83 -15.05 -10.69
N PRO A 380 -21.84 -14.56 -11.94
CA PRO A 380 -22.73 -13.49 -12.36
C PRO A 380 -24.18 -13.96 -12.45
N TYR A 381 -25.07 -13.09 -12.01
CA TYR A 381 -26.54 -13.26 -12.06
C TYR A 381 -27.16 -12.25 -13.00
#